data_f4bb1c8d5108b2194da8e91535515d8d
#
_entry.id   f4bb1c8d5108b2194da8e91535515d8d
#
_cell.length_a   1.000
_cell.length_b   1.000
_cell.length_c   1.000
_cell.angle_alpha   90.00
_cell.angle_beta   90.00
_cell.angle_gamma   90.00
#
_symmetry.space_group_name_H-M   'P 1'
#
loop_
_entity.id
_entity.type
_entity.pdbx_description
1 polymer ?
#
loop_
_entity_poly.entity_id
_entity_poly.type
_entity_poly.pdbx_seq_one_letter_code
_entity_poly.pdbx_strand_id
1 'polypeptide(L)'
;MKLKKDIVLGNIDGNSFAIATGRLSKSVKGIINNNKTAAYIFELLKTEQSEESIVNAMFEKYDAPKETIRADVKEIIEQLNNLGILE
;
A
#
# COMPACT_ATOMS: atom_id res chain seq x y z
N MET A 1 -3.70 10.50 -3.30
CA MET A 1 -4.04 9.54 -2.24
C MET A 1 -2.83 9.22 -1.38
N LYS A 2 -3.07 8.94 -0.14
CA LYS A 2 -2.03 8.49 0.80
C LYS A 2 -2.70 7.67 1.90
N LEU A 3 -1.90 6.90 2.64
CA LEU A 3 -2.41 6.15 3.77
C LEU A 3 -2.89 7.10 4.87
N LYS A 4 -3.97 6.74 5.54
CA LYS A 4 -4.43 7.46 6.72
C LYS A 4 -3.35 7.41 7.78
N LYS A 5 -3.21 8.47 8.57
CA LYS A 5 -2.16 8.58 9.59
C LYS A 5 -2.27 7.51 10.69
N ASP A 6 -3.42 6.88 10.84
CA ASP A 6 -3.62 5.81 11.82
C ASP A 6 -3.14 4.44 11.33
N ILE A 7 -2.56 4.37 10.14
CA ILE A 7 -1.95 3.14 9.63
C ILE A 7 -0.47 3.16 9.96
N VAL A 8 -0.03 2.13 10.67
CA VAL A 8 1.38 1.95 11.05
C VAL A 8 1.96 0.80 10.26
N LEU A 9 3.08 1.08 9.58
CA LEU A 9 3.79 0.06 8.82
C LEU A 9 4.93 -0.51 9.66
N GLY A 10 5.17 -1.81 9.52
CA GLY A 10 6.24 -2.47 10.26
C GLY A 10 6.79 -3.66 9.49
N ASN A 11 7.84 -4.23 10.05
CA ASN A 11 8.51 -5.39 9.48
C ASN A 11 8.97 -6.30 10.61
N ILE A 12 8.58 -7.58 10.54
CA ILE A 12 8.99 -8.60 11.51
C ILE A 12 9.53 -9.79 10.71
N ASP A 13 10.79 -10.13 10.93
CA ASP A 13 11.45 -11.26 10.29
C ASP A 13 11.35 -11.26 8.77
N GLY A 14 11.49 -10.07 8.17
CA GLY A 14 11.41 -9.92 6.72
C GLY A 14 10.00 -9.84 6.15
N ASN A 15 8.99 -9.98 6.99
CA ASN A 15 7.58 -9.86 6.57
C ASN A 15 7.07 -8.47 6.87
N SER A 16 6.55 -7.80 5.86
CA SER A 16 5.97 -6.46 6.01
C SER A 16 4.52 -6.56 6.43
N PHE A 17 4.08 -5.60 7.24
CA PHE A 17 2.69 -5.54 7.66
C PHE A 17 2.22 -4.10 7.81
N ALA A 18 0.91 -3.93 7.80
CA ALA A 18 0.27 -2.66 8.11
C ALA A 18 -0.79 -2.91 9.18
N ILE A 19 -0.80 -2.07 10.20
CA ILE A 19 -1.73 -2.19 11.32
C ILE A 19 -2.52 -0.90 11.45
N ALA A 20 -3.85 -1.04 11.57
CA ALA A 20 -4.70 0.10 11.86
C ALA A 20 -4.68 0.39 13.36
N THR A 21 -4.52 1.66 13.72
CA THR A 21 -4.47 2.12 15.11
C THR A 21 -5.55 3.18 15.35
N GLY A 22 -5.76 3.54 16.61
CA GLY A 22 -6.69 4.59 16.97
C GLY A 22 -8.12 4.30 16.53
N ARG A 23 -8.79 5.31 16.00
CA ARG A 23 -10.19 5.17 15.55
C ARG A 23 -10.34 4.17 14.41
N LEU A 24 -9.33 4.09 13.56
CA LEU A 24 -9.37 3.21 12.40
C LEU A 24 -9.35 1.74 12.81
N SER A 25 -8.81 1.41 13.98
CA SER A 25 -8.78 0.03 14.46
C SER A 25 -10.18 -0.54 14.71
N LYS A 26 -11.18 0.31 14.82
CA LYS A 26 -12.57 -0.13 14.98
C LYS A 26 -13.19 -0.55 13.66
N SER A 27 -12.73 0.04 12.57
CA SER A 27 -13.24 -0.24 11.22
C SER A 27 -12.41 -1.29 10.50
N VAL A 28 -11.10 -1.28 10.70
CA VAL A 28 -10.17 -2.21 10.09
C VAL A 28 -9.58 -3.07 11.19
N LYS A 29 -9.90 -4.34 11.18
CA LYS A 29 -9.46 -5.28 12.21
C LYS A 29 -8.32 -6.15 11.71
N GLY A 30 -7.32 -6.36 12.59
CA GLY A 30 -6.25 -7.29 12.34
C GLY A 30 -5.08 -6.68 11.56
N ILE A 31 -4.17 -7.54 11.19
CA ILE A 31 -2.95 -7.19 10.47
C ILE A 31 -3.21 -7.32 8.98
N ILE A 32 -2.83 -6.30 8.22
CA ILE A 32 -2.89 -6.34 6.76
C ILE A 32 -1.57 -6.94 6.28
N ASN A 33 -1.60 -8.19 5.84
CA ASN A 33 -0.40 -8.84 5.29
C ASN A 33 -0.19 -8.38 3.86
N ASN A 34 1.06 -8.09 3.52
CA ASN A 34 1.42 -7.67 2.18
C ASN A 34 2.66 -8.42 1.69
N ASN A 35 2.80 -8.53 0.38
CA ASN A 35 4.02 -9.04 -0.25
C ASN A 35 4.99 -7.87 -0.47
N LYS A 36 6.17 -8.15 -1.04
CA LYS A 36 7.20 -7.12 -1.25
C LYS A 36 6.69 -5.99 -2.15
N THR A 37 5.90 -6.30 -3.16
CA THR A 37 5.35 -5.29 -4.07
C THR A 37 4.39 -4.38 -3.32
N ALA A 38 3.48 -4.94 -2.55
CA ALA A 38 2.54 -4.16 -1.75
C ALA A 38 3.26 -3.35 -0.68
N ALA A 39 4.31 -3.91 -0.06
CA ALA A 39 5.11 -3.19 0.93
C ALA A 39 5.72 -1.92 0.34
N TYR A 40 6.24 -1.99 -0.89
CA TYR A 40 6.80 -0.82 -1.56
C TYR A 40 5.72 0.23 -1.84
N ILE A 41 4.55 -0.20 -2.28
CA ILE A 41 3.42 0.70 -2.52
C ILE A 41 2.99 1.38 -1.21
N PHE A 42 2.94 0.65 -0.10
CA PHE A 42 2.65 1.24 1.20
C PHE A 42 3.67 2.31 1.59
N GLU A 43 4.96 2.05 1.34
CA GLU A 43 5.99 3.05 1.61
C GLU A 43 5.80 4.32 0.78
N LEU A 44 5.46 4.17 -0.50
CA LEU A 44 5.17 5.31 -1.35
C LEU A 44 3.96 6.09 -0.85
N LEU A 45 2.95 5.40 -0.32
CA LEU A 45 1.71 6.02 0.15
C LEU A 45 1.84 6.71 1.50
N LYS A 46 3.01 6.71 2.11
CA LYS A 46 3.27 7.56 3.29
C LYS A 46 3.19 9.04 2.94
N THR A 47 3.37 9.36 1.66
CA THR A 47 3.21 10.72 1.13
C THR A 47 2.13 10.70 0.06
N GLU A 48 1.68 11.90 -0.32
CA GLU A 48 0.64 12.00 -1.35
C GLU A 48 1.13 11.46 -2.68
N GLN A 49 0.37 10.53 -3.27
CA GLN A 49 0.69 9.90 -4.54
C GLN A 49 -0.54 9.84 -5.42
N SER A 50 -0.32 9.84 -6.74
CA SER A 50 -1.33 9.44 -7.70
C SER A 50 -1.07 8.00 -8.13
N GLU A 51 -2.06 7.36 -8.74
CA GLU A 51 -1.85 6.02 -9.30
C GLU A 51 -0.68 6.03 -10.29
N GLU A 52 -0.60 7.05 -11.13
CA GLU A 52 0.45 7.17 -12.14
C GLU A 52 1.84 7.34 -11.49
N SER A 53 1.95 8.13 -10.44
CA SER A 53 3.24 8.31 -9.76
C SER A 53 3.71 7.00 -9.11
N ILE A 54 2.79 6.21 -8.59
CA ILE A 54 3.10 4.89 -8.03
C ILE A 54 3.56 3.95 -9.14
N VAL A 55 2.86 3.91 -10.25
CA VAL A 55 3.23 3.07 -11.40
C VAL A 55 4.63 3.42 -11.90
N ASN A 56 4.93 4.71 -12.02
CA ASN A 56 6.25 5.15 -12.49
C ASN A 56 7.36 4.76 -11.53
N ALA A 57 7.14 4.92 -10.23
CA ALA A 57 8.12 4.53 -9.22
C ALA A 57 8.35 3.02 -9.23
N MET A 58 7.30 2.25 -9.37
CA MET A 58 7.40 0.79 -9.45
C MET A 58 8.13 0.35 -10.71
N PHE A 59 7.87 1.00 -11.83
CA PHE A 59 8.52 0.69 -13.10
C PHE A 59 10.02 0.94 -13.05
N GLU A 60 10.45 1.96 -12.33
CA GLU A 60 11.87 2.23 -12.14
C GLU A 60 12.55 1.18 -11.26
N LYS A 61 11.81 0.64 -10.30
CA LYS A 61 12.38 -0.31 -9.34
C LYS A 61 12.36 -1.76 -9.81
N TYR A 62 11.32 -2.14 -10.53
CA TYR A 62 11.13 -3.52 -10.95
C TYR A 62 11.27 -3.67 -12.45
N ASP A 63 11.91 -4.76 -12.87
CA ASP A 63 12.09 -5.08 -14.29
C ASP A 63 10.87 -5.90 -14.76
N ALA A 64 9.80 -5.21 -15.04
CA ALA A 64 8.53 -5.82 -15.50
C ALA A 64 7.85 -4.89 -16.49
N PRO A 65 6.97 -5.44 -17.38
CA PRO A 65 6.21 -4.60 -18.29
C PRO A 65 5.35 -3.60 -17.54
N LYS A 66 5.30 -2.37 -18.03
CA LYS A 66 4.53 -1.30 -17.36
C LYS A 66 3.05 -1.65 -17.23
N GLU A 67 2.50 -2.36 -18.20
CA GLU A 67 1.10 -2.79 -18.16
C GLU A 67 0.83 -3.74 -17.01
N THR A 68 1.75 -4.67 -16.75
CA THR A 68 1.66 -5.59 -15.62
C THR A 68 1.73 -4.82 -14.30
N ILE A 69 2.68 -3.89 -14.19
CA ILE A 69 2.82 -3.05 -13.01
C ILE A 69 1.56 -2.24 -12.76
N ARG A 70 1.00 -1.64 -13.80
CA ARG A 70 -0.23 -0.85 -13.70
C ARG A 70 -1.39 -1.68 -13.19
N ALA A 71 -1.55 -2.91 -13.68
CA ALA A 71 -2.61 -3.80 -13.24
C ALA A 71 -2.45 -4.17 -11.75
N ASP A 72 -1.23 -4.47 -11.34
CA ASP A 72 -0.94 -4.81 -9.94
C ASP A 72 -1.20 -3.64 -9.00
N VAL A 73 -0.76 -2.44 -9.39
CA VAL A 73 -0.98 -1.22 -8.61
C VAL A 73 -2.47 -0.95 -8.46
N LYS A 74 -3.21 -1.05 -9.55
CA LYS A 74 -4.65 -0.81 -9.52
C LYS A 74 -5.36 -1.77 -8.58
N GLU A 75 -5.02 -3.05 -8.62
CA GLU A 75 -5.61 -4.06 -7.75
C GLU A 75 -5.33 -3.75 -6.28
N ILE A 76 -4.10 -3.41 -5.95
CA ILE A 76 -3.72 -3.09 -4.58
C ILE A 76 -4.45 -1.84 -4.09
N ILE A 77 -4.52 -0.80 -4.92
CA ILE A 77 -5.24 0.43 -4.56
C ILE A 77 -6.71 0.14 -4.31
N GLU A 78 -7.35 -0.69 -5.13
CA GLU A 78 -8.74 -1.07 -4.92
C GLU A 78 -8.94 -1.79 -3.59
N GLN A 79 -8.04 -2.70 -3.24
CA GLN A 79 -8.09 -3.39 -1.95
C GLN A 79 -7.96 -2.42 -0.79
N LEU A 80 -7.05 -1.46 -0.89
CA LEU A 80 -6.85 -0.45 0.16
C LEU A 80 -8.06 0.46 0.30
N ASN A 81 -8.69 0.85 -0.81
CA ASN A 81 -9.91 1.63 -0.78
C ASN A 81 -11.05 0.87 -0.13
N ASN A 82 -11.18 -0.43 -0.44
CA ASN A 82 -12.22 -1.27 0.16
C ASN A 82 -12.03 -1.43 1.66
N LEU A 83 -10.79 -1.40 2.13
CA LEU A 83 -10.49 -1.45 3.55
C LEU A 83 -10.68 -0.09 4.25
N GLY A 84 -10.81 0.99 3.48
CA GLY A 84 -11.00 2.32 4.04
C GLY A 84 -9.77 2.92 4.68
N ILE A 85 -8.57 2.54 4.24
CA ILE A 85 -7.31 3.00 4.85
C ILE A 85 -6.58 4.07 4.03
N LEU A 86 -7.15 4.50 2.92
CA LEU A 86 -6.60 5.62 2.12
C LEU A 86 -7.37 6.91 2.39
N GLU A 87 -6.62 8.00 2.43
CA GLU A 87 -7.21 9.34 2.47
C GLU A 87 -7.68 9.76 1.10
#